data_e49d27ebfdffaec31641146b308947de
#
_entry.id   e49d27ebfdffaec31641146b308947de
#
_cell.length_a   1.000
_cell.length_b   1.000
_cell.length_c   1.000
_cell.angle_alpha   90.00
_cell.angle_beta   90.00
_cell.angle_gamma   90.00
#
_symmetry.space_group_name_H-M   'P 1'
#
loop_
_entity.id
_entity.type
_entity.pdbx_description
1 polymer ?
#
loop_
_entity_poly.entity_id
_entity_poly.type
_entity_poly.pdbx_seq_one_letter_code
_entity_poly.pdbx_strand_id
1 'polypeptide(L)'
;MIFWKKEVDFSVDTYSPNHIDAIINKGKEGEWRFTGFYRESKTSNHYISWATLRRLKAKFTLPWICAGDFNEIIRAHEKLGRRHRPSRQMEEFRAVLDECGFQDLGYSGNKFTWCNGHREGHTVWERLDRAVGTVDWLSMFPDTKVVHLECGTLDHNSIMIHSLGIPKRVKKPW
;
A
#
# COMPACT_ATOMS: atom_id res chain seq x y z
N MET A 1 2.25 -13.81 -1.03
CA MET A 1 3.62 -14.39 -0.96
C MET A 1 4.61 -13.22 -1.03
N ILE A 2 5.66 -13.22 -0.22
CA ILE A 2 6.71 -12.19 -0.23
C ILE A 2 8.03 -12.87 -0.63
N PHE A 3 8.80 -12.19 -1.49
CA PHE A 3 10.16 -12.57 -1.83
C PHE A 3 11.09 -11.39 -1.51
N TRP A 4 12.28 -11.67 -0.99
CA TRP A 4 13.31 -10.66 -0.72
C TRP A 4 14.69 -11.17 -1.13
N LYS A 5 15.60 -10.24 -1.37
CA LYS A 5 17.00 -10.58 -1.69
C LYS A 5 17.71 -11.05 -0.42
N LYS A 6 18.64 -11.98 -0.56
CA LYS A 6 19.40 -12.58 0.55
C LYS A 6 20.14 -11.53 1.40
N GLU A 7 20.52 -10.41 0.78
CA GLU A 7 21.26 -9.32 1.43
C GLU A 7 20.38 -8.45 2.33
N VAL A 8 19.05 -8.59 2.24
CA VAL A 8 18.11 -7.86 3.10
C VAL A 8 17.90 -8.65 4.37
N ASP A 9 18.24 -8.05 5.52
CA ASP A 9 17.94 -8.63 6.84
C ASP A 9 16.44 -8.47 7.12
N PHE A 10 15.69 -9.52 6.79
CA PHE A 10 14.23 -9.56 6.80
C PHE A 10 13.73 -10.61 7.80
N SER A 11 13.09 -10.15 8.87
CA SER A 11 12.53 -11.00 9.91
C SER A 11 11.01 -10.92 9.94
N VAL A 12 10.31 -12.00 9.57
CA VAL A 12 8.84 -12.07 9.70
C VAL A 12 8.47 -12.09 11.18
N ASP A 13 7.57 -11.17 11.55
CA ASP A 13 7.06 -11.06 12.92
C ASP A 13 5.67 -11.71 13.06
N THR A 14 4.72 -11.37 12.20
CA THR A 14 3.40 -12.00 12.14
C THR A 14 2.89 -12.12 10.72
N TYR A 15 1.97 -13.06 10.52
CA TYR A 15 1.25 -13.21 9.26
C TYR A 15 -0.16 -13.75 9.45
N SER A 16 -0.99 -13.52 8.45
CA SER A 16 -2.35 -14.09 8.33
C SER A 16 -2.73 -14.11 6.83
N PRO A 17 -3.90 -14.58 6.45
CA PRO A 17 -4.38 -14.44 5.08
C PRO A 17 -4.42 -12.99 4.57
N ASN A 18 -4.50 -12.01 5.49
CA ASN A 18 -4.68 -10.60 5.19
C ASN A 18 -3.44 -9.73 5.39
N HIS A 19 -2.37 -10.25 5.98
CA HIS A 19 -1.12 -9.49 6.14
C HIS A 19 0.09 -10.37 6.30
N ILE A 20 1.24 -9.82 5.95
CA ILE A 20 2.57 -10.30 6.35
C ILE A 20 3.28 -9.09 6.94
N ASP A 21 3.72 -9.21 8.18
CA ASP A 21 4.39 -8.17 8.92
C ASP A 21 5.83 -8.58 9.21
N ALA A 22 6.78 -7.71 8.92
CA ALA A 22 8.20 -8.00 9.02
C ALA A 22 8.98 -6.80 9.53
N ILE A 23 10.09 -7.09 10.19
CA ILE A 23 11.05 -6.10 10.67
C ILE A 23 12.32 -6.24 9.83
N ILE A 24 12.78 -5.14 9.29
CA ILE A 24 14.00 -5.03 8.52
C ILE A 24 15.10 -4.49 9.43
N ASN A 25 16.30 -5.09 9.34
CA ASN A 25 17.45 -4.79 10.20
C ASN A 25 17.14 -4.94 11.69
N LYS A 26 16.41 -5.99 12.08
CA LYS A 26 15.96 -6.23 13.43
C LYS A 26 17.10 -6.16 14.46
N GLY A 27 16.95 -5.28 15.46
CA GLY A 27 17.93 -5.02 16.51
C GLY A 27 19.21 -4.33 16.05
N LYS A 28 19.22 -3.72 14.86
CA LYS A 28 20.35 -2.98 14.29
C LYS A 28 20.01 -1.52 14.05
N GLU A 29 21.02 -0.72 13.77
CA GLU A 29 20.82 0.65 13.30
C GLU A 29 20.00 0.65 12.00
N GLY A 30 19.07 1.58 11.87
CA GLY A 30 18.17 1.67 10.73
C GLY A 30 17.08 0.58 10.72
N GLU A 31 16.66 0.10 11.88
CA GLU A 31 15.52 -0.83 12.02
C GLU A 31 14.22 -0.15 11.60
N TRP A 32 13.41 -0.84 10.78
CA TRP A 32 12.11 -0.36 10.36
C TRP A 32 11.17 -1.52 10.05
N ARG A 33 9.89 -1.23 9.90
CA ARG A 33 8.82 -2.22 9.74
C ARG A 33 8.16 -2.13 8.39
N PHE A 34 7.94 -3.29 7.77
CA PHE A 34 7.18 -3.47 6.55
C PHE A 34 5.94 -4.33 6.82
N THR A 35 4.78 -3.89 6.36
CA THR A 35 3.58 -4.72 6.32
C THR A 35 3.07 -4.82 4.89
N GLY A 36 3.06 -6.02 4.32
CA GLY A 36 2.27 -6.36 3.15
C GLY A 36 0.83 -6.59 3.59
N PHE A 37 -0.13 -5.85 3.02
CA PHE A 37 -1.52 -5.84 3.47
C PHE A 37 -2.49 -6.19 2.33
N TYR A 38 -3.46 -7.04 2.65
CA TYR A 38 -4.57 -7.37 1.78
C TYR A 38 -5.87 -7.27 2.58
N ARG A 39 -6.76 -6.36 2.18
CA ARG A 39 -8.07 -6.29 2.79
C ARG A 39 -9.05 -7.19 2.07
N GLU A 40 -9.78 -8.00 2.82
CA GLU A 40 -10.90 -8.81 2.30
C GLU A 40 -11.90 -7.91 1.54
N SER A 41 -12.26 -8.29 0.32
CA SER A 41 -13.17 -7.53 -0.53
C SER A 41 -14.61 -7.51 -0.02
N LYS A 42 -15.02 -8.51 0.78
CA LYS A 42 -16.36 -8.58 1.36
C LYS A 42 -16.56 -7.47 2.40
N THR A 43 -17.50 -6.58 2.12
CA THR A 43 -17.82 -5.41 2.96
C THR A 43 -18.14 -5.77 4.42
N SER A 44 -18.79 -6.90 4.67
CA SER A 44 -19.08 -7.39 6.02
C SER A 44 -17.85 -7.63 6.90
N ASN A 45 -16.68 -7.85 6.28
CA ASN A 45 -15.44 -8.18 6.98
C ASN A 45 -14.45 -7.00 7.06
N HIS A 46 -14.84 -5.82 6.60
CA HIS A 46 -13.96 -4.65 6.58
C HIS A 46 -13.43 -4.28 7.97
N TYR A 47 -14.28 -4.41 9.01
CA TYR A 47 -13.90 -4.11 10.38
C TYR A 47 -12.74 -4.98 10.90
N ILE A 48 -12.64 -6.25 10.43
CA ILE A 48 -11.55 -7.17 10.82
C ILE A 48 -10.20 -6.66 10.29
N SER A 49 -10.20 -6.21 9.04
CA SER A 49 -9.00 -5.67 8.40
C SER A 49 -8.50 -4.40 9.10
N TRP A 50 -9.42 -3.50 9.45
CA TRP A 50 -9.10 -2.28 10.18
C TRP A 50 -8.64 -2.57 11.62
N ALA A 51 -9.27 -3.52 12.31
CA ALA A 51 -8.82 -3.99 13.62
C ALA A 51 -7.42 -4.60 13.57
N THR A 52 -7.07 -5.28 12.47
CA THR A 52 -5.72 -5.82 12.26
C THR A 52 -4.68 -4.70 12.18
N LEU A 53 -4.92 -3.62 11.39
CA LEU A 53 -3.99 -2.49 11.33
C LEU A 53 -3.80 -1.80 12.69
N ARG A 54 -4.90 -1.57 13.44
CA ARG A 54 -4.84 -1.01 14.80
C ARG A 54 -4.02 -1.89 15.75
N ARG A 55 -4.23 -3.20 15.71
CA ARG A 55 -3.46 -4.16 16.52
C ARG A 55 -1.99 -4.15 16.15
N LEU A 56 -1.67 -4.08 14.86
CA LEU A 56 -0.31 -3.97 14.37
C LEU A 56 0.34 -2.66 14.83
N LYS A 57 -0.39 -1.53 14.79
CA LYS A 57 0.09 -0.23 15.31
C LYS A 57 0.45 -0.30 16.78
N ALA A 58 -0.37 -0.96 17.60
CA ALA A 58 -0.15 -1.06 19.04
C ALA A 58 1.08 -1.91 19.43
N LYS A 59 1.62 -2.71 18.50
CA LYS A 59 2.69 -3.67 18.78
C LYS A 59 4.08 -3.04 18.81
N PHE A 60 4.34 -2.07 17.94
CA PHE A 60 5.66 -1.43 17.78
C PHE A 60 5.54 0.07 17.49
N THR A 61 6.57 0.81 17.89
CA THR A 61 6.76 2.23 17.58
C THR A 61 7.81 2.48 16.48
N LEU A 62 8.19 1.42 15.74
CA LEU A 62 9.17 1.52 14.66
C LEU A 62 8.68 2.36 13.49
N PRO A 63 9.59 3.00 12.74
CA PRO A 63 9.29 3.56 11.42
C PRO A 63 8.59 2.52 10.56
N TRP A 64 7.39 2.82 10.03
CA TRP A 64 6.52 1.81 9.46
C TRP A 64 5.98 2.19 8.09
N ILE A 65 6.15 1.28 7.12
CA ILE A 65 5.48 1.32 5.82
C ILE A 65 4.52 0.14 5.69
N CYS A 66 3.32 0.40 5.17
CA CYS A 66 2.33 -0.61 4.84
C CYS A 66 1.94 -0.45 3.38
N ALA A 67 1.94 -1.55 2.62
CA ALA A 67 1.63 -1.52 1.20
C ALA A 67 0.84 -2.75 0.75
N GLY A 68 -0.02 -2.55 -0.23
CA GLY A 68 -0.80 -3.61 -0.84
C GLY A 68 -2.20 -3.18 -1.25
N ASP A 69 -3.10 -4.14 -1.36
CA ASP A 69 -4.49 -3.92 -1.72
C ASP A 69 -5.34 -3.66 -0.48
N PHE A 70 -5.73 -2.39 -0.31
CA PHE A 70 -6.62 -1.98 0.77
C PHE A 70 -8.11 -2.17 0.42
N ASN A 71 -8.43 -2.53 -0.82
CA ASN A 71 -9.81 -2.70 -1.31
C ASN A 71 -10.73 -1.50 -0.97
N GLU A 72 -10.14 -0.32 -0.75
CA GLU A 72 -10.86 0.92 -0.43
C GLU A 72 -10.16 2.14 -1.02
N ILE A 73 -10.96 3.15 -1.33
CA ILE A 73 -10.50 4.44 -1.81
C ILE A 73 -10.51 5.47 -0.68
N ILE A 74 -9.59 6.42 -0.72
CA ILE A 74 -9.52 7.52 0.25
C ILE A 74 -10.48 8.65 -0.14
N ARG A 75 -10.64 8.89 -1.45
CA ARG A 75 -11.42 10.01 -2.01
C ARG A 75 -12.22 9.57 -3.22
N ALA A 76 -13.38 10.19 -3.45
CA ALA A 76 -14.28 9.84 -4.53
C ALA A 76 -13.65 9.88 -5.94
N HIS A 77 -12.67 10.79 -6.17
CA HIS A 77 -11.99 10.89 -7.47
C HIS A 77 -11.03 9.70 -7.75
N GLU A 78 -10.76 8.84 -6.77
CA GLU A 78 -9.99 7.60 -6.95
C GLU A 78 -10.82 6.47 -7.58
N LYS A 79 -12.07 6.77 -7.95
CA LYS A 79 -12.96 5.86 -8.66
C LYS A 79 -13.53 6.51 -9.90
N LEU A 80 -13.66 5.72 -10.95
CA LEU A 80 -14.40 6.05 -12.18
C LEU A 80 -15.40 4.92 -12.45
N GLY A 81 -16.66 5.26 -12.76
CA GLY A 81 -17.73 4.31 -13.04
C GLY A 81 -19.05 4.68 -12.38
N ARG A 82 -20.12 3.90 -12.65
CA ARG A 82 -21.50 4.29 -12.38
C ARG A 82 -21.90 4.40 -10.90
N ARG A 83 -21.32 3.60 -10.00
CA ARG A 83 -21.72 3.57 -8.57
C ARG A 83 -20.69 4.29 -7.73
N HIS A 84 -21.13 5.30 -6.97
CA HIS A 84 -20.29 5.95 -5.98
C HIS A 84 -19.95 5.00 -4.82
N ARG A 85 -18.75 5.12 -4.28
CA ARG A 85 -18.37 4.46 -3.03
C ARG A 85 -19.11 5.17 -1.88
N PRO A 86 -19.70 4.45 -0.92
CA PRO A 86 -20.33 5.09 0.24
C PRO A 86 -19.32 5.95 1.02
N SER A 87 -19.68 7.19 1.32
CA SER A 87 -18.81 8.14 2.04
C SER A 87 -18.31 7.58 3.38
N ARG A 88 -19.17 6.87 4.10
CA ARG A 88 -18.83 6.22 5.37
C ARG A 88 -17.63 5.25 5.23
N GLN A 89 -17.55 4.47 4.16
CA GLN A 89 -16.44 3.52 3.96
C GLN A 89 -15.10 4.28 3.78
N MET A 90 -15.11 5.35 3.00
CA MET A 90 -13.94 6.21 2.81
C MET A 90 -13.54 6.92 4.11
N GLU A 91 -14.51 7.34 4.92
CA GLU A 91 -14.29 7.98 6.23
C GLU A 91 -13.67 7.00 7.21
N GLU A 92 -14.18 5.78 7.30
CA GLU A 92 -13.64 4.71 8.14
C GLU A 92 -12.19 4.38 7.74
N PHE A 93 -11.90 4.35 6.44
CA PHE A 93 -10.52 4.09 5.97
C PHE A 93 -9.58 5.24 6.34
N ARG A 94 -9.98 6.50 6.10
CA ARG A 94 -9.17 7.67 6.52
C ARG A 94 -8.90 7.65 8.02
N ALA A 95 -9.93 7.39 8.84
CA ALA A 95 -9.78 7.31 10.28
C ALA A 95 -8.74 6.26 10.71
N VAL A 96 -8.75 5.09 10.08
CA VAL A 96 -7.75 4.05 10.36
C VAL A 96 -6.34 4.49 9.95
N LEU A 97 -6.18 5.14 8.80
CA LEU A 97 -4.88 5.66 8.38
C LEU A 97 -4.36 6.69 9.39
N ASP A 98 -5.23 7.63 9.82
CA ASP A 98 -4.88 8.66 10.81
C ASP A 98 -4.52 8.04 12.17
N GLU A 99 -5.32 7.07 12.66
CA GLU A 99 -5.03 6.35 13.92
C GLU A 99 -3.70 5.59 13.88
N CYS A 100 -3.32 5.06 12.71
CA CYS A 100 -2.03 4.40 12.50
C CYS A 100 -0.87 5.40 12.29
N GLY A 101 -1.15 6.68 12.11
CA GLY A 101 -0.17 7.71 11.77
C GLY A 101 0.36 7.58 10.35
N PHE A 102 -0.43 6.99 9.44
CA PHE A 102 -0.05 6.78 8.06
C PHE A 102 -0.38 7.99 7.17
N GLN A 103 0.55 8.29 6.28
CA GLN A 103 0.38 9.20 5.16
C GLN A 103 0.43 8.40 3.85
N ASP A 104 -0.46 8.70 2.90
CA ASP A 104 -0.40 8.14 1.55
C ASP A 104 0.83 8.69 0.83
N LEU A 105 1.67 7.80 0.30
CA LEU A 105 2.92 8.18 -0.39
C LEU A 105 2.70 8.73 -1.80
N GLY A 106 1.43 8.80 -2.24
CA GLY A 106 1.11 9.17 -3.61
C GLY A 106 1.56 8.11 -4.61
N TYR A 107 1.65 8.49 -5.87
CA TYR A 107 2.07 7.60 -6.95
C TYR A 107 2.49 8.38 -8.20
N SER A 108 3.18 7.70 -9.11
CA SER A 108 3.37 8.06 -10.51
C SER A 108 2.89 6.93 -11.42
N GLY A 109 2.55 7.25 -12.67
CA GLY A 109 1.97 6.29 -13.61
C GLY A 109 0.43 6.32 -13.63
N ASN A 110 -0.20 5.18 -13.88
CA ASN A 110 -1.66 5.07 -14.02
C ASN A 110 -2.36 5.47 -12.71
N LYS A 111 -3.44 6.23 -12.84
CA LYS A 111 -4.25 6.68 -11.70
C LYS A 111 -4.91 5.52 -10.94
N PHE A 112 -5.37 4.52 -11.66
CA PHE A 112 -6.12 3.40 -11.12
C PHE A 112 -5.25 2.15 -11.06
N THR A 113 -5.41 1.37 -10.00
CA THR A 113 -4.70 0.12 -9.82
C THR A 113 -5.57 -1.10 -10.06
N TRP A 114 -6.88 -0.92 -10.18
CA TRP A 114 -7.84 -2.00 -10.42
C TRP A 114 -8.90 -1.62 -11.45
N CYS A 115 -9.35 -2.65 -12.19
CA CYS A 115 -10.45 -2.55 -13.15
C CYS A 115 -11.27 -3.83 -13.14
N ASN A 116 -12.61 -3.71 -13.12
CA ASN A 116 -13.49 -4.88 -13.15
C ASN A 116 -13.55 -5.61 -14.50
N GLY A 117 -12.84 -5.15 -15.53
CA GLY A 117 -12.77 -5.79 -16.85
C GLY A 117 -14.07 -5.83 -17.65
N HIS A 118 -15.17 -5.23 -17.17
CA HIS A 118 -16.42 -5.21 -17.92
C HIS A 118 -16.34 -4.30 -19.13
N ARG A 119 -16.90 -4.75 -20.27
CA ARG A 119 -17.02 -3.99 -21.51
C ARG A 119 -18.35 -3.20 -21.53
N GLU A 120 -18.50 -2.27 -22.49
CA GLU A 120 -19.77 -1.59 -22.81
C GLU A 120 -20.36 -0.69 -21.71
N GLY A 121 -19.56 0.27 -21.21
CA GLY A 121 -20.04 1.31 -20.30
C GLY A 121 -20.33 0.85 -18.87
N HIS A 122 -19.97 -0.38 -18.51
CA HIS A 122 -20.04 -0.94 -17.16
C HIS A 122 -18.67 -1.04 -16.47
N THR A 123 -17.62 -0.52 -17.11
CA THR A 123 -16.26 -0.54 -16.57
C THR A 123 -16.17 0.34 -15.33
N VAL A 124 -15.57 -0.20 -14.29
CA VAL A 124 -15.24 0.49 -13.05
C VAL A 124 -13.73 0.44 -12.86
N TRP A 125 -13.13 1.58 -12.58
CA TRP A 125 -11.72 1.75 -12.29
C TRP A 125 -11.56 2.30 -10.88
N GLU A 126 -10.66 1.74 -10.08
CA GLU A 126 -10.43 2.17 -8.71
C GLU A 126 -8.92 2.14 -8.36
N ARG A 127 -8.50 3.04 -7.46
CA ARG A 127 -7.17 2.99 -6.85
C ARG A 127 -7.28 2.24 -5.52
N LEU A 128 -7.14 0.93 -5.54
CA LEU A 128 -7.27 0.04 -4.37
C LEU A 128 -5.92 -0.27 -3.73
N ASP A 129 -4.88 -0.36 -4.57
CA ASP A 129 -3.52 -0.63 -4.13
C ASP A 129 -2.78 0.67 -3.85
N ARG A 130 -2.08 0.71 -2.72
CA ARG A 130 -1.28 1.88 -2.30
C ARG A 130 -0.16 1.53 -1.34
N ALA A 131 0.74 2.47 -1.15
CA ALA A 131 1.71 2.46 -0.07
C ALA A 131 1.45 3.65 0.86
N VAL A 132 1.47 3.39 2.15
CA VAL A 132 1.30 4.38 3.21
C VAL A 132 2.44 4.24 4.22
N GLY A 133 2.96 5.35 4.76
CA GLY A 133 4.07 5.33 5.70
C GLY A 133 3.85 6.26 6.87
N THR A 134 4.46 5.96 8.01
CA THR A 134 4.53 6.87 9.15
C THR A 134 5.53 8.00 8.88
N VAL A 135 5.41 9.11 9.59
CA VAL A 135 6.34 10.26 9.47
C VAL A 135 7.79 9.83 9.71
N ASP A 136 8.02 8.96 10.68
CA ASP A 136 9.36 8.45 10.99
C ASP A 136 9.93 7.65 9.81
N TRP A 137 9.12 6.82 9.16
CA TRP A 137 9.56 6.09 7.98
C TRP A 137 9.85 7.02 6.79
N LEU A 138 8.99 8.02 6.57
CA LEU A 138 9.20 9.04 5.53
C LEU A 138 10.47 9.86 5.78
N SER A 139 10.79 10.13 7.05
CA SER A 139 12.04 10.82 7.43
C SER A 139 13.29 9.97 7.13
N MET A 140 13.20 8.64 7.28
CA MET A 140 14.29 7.72 6.89
C MET A 140 14.45 7.61 5.38
N PHE A 141 13.35 7.71 4.62
CA PHE A 141 13.33 7.50 3.17
C PHE A 141 12.62 8.65 2.43
N PRO A 142 13.16 9.87 2.50
CA PRO A 142 12.50 11.08 1.97
C PRO A 142 12.34 11.06 0.45
N ASP A 143 13.19 10.33 -0.27
CA ASP A 143 13.17 10.21 -1.73
C ASP A 143 12.25 9.11 -2.25
N THR A 144 11.45 8.48 -1.37
CA THR A 144 10.56 7.38 -1.75
C THR A 144 9.64 7.76 -2.91
N LYS A 145 9.55 6.85 -3.87
CA LYS A 145 8.64 6.94 -5.02
C LYS A 145 7.83 5.66 -5.14
N VAL A 146 6.52 5.83 -5.34
CA VAL A 146 5.60 4.74 -5.69
C VAL A 146 5.25 4.86 -7.16
N VAL A 147 5.36 3.76 -7.89
CA VAL A 147 5.04 3.70 -9.32
C VAL A 147 3.97 2.64 -9.53
N HIS A 148 2.87 3.00 -10.18
CA HIS A 148 1.90 2.05 -10.67
C HIS A 148 2.38 1.48 -12.01
N LEU A 149 2.61 0.17 -12.04
CA LEU A 149 3.05 -0.55 -13.22
C LEU A 149 1.83 -1.07 -13.97
N GLU A 150 1.79 -0.88 -15.28
CA GLU A 150 0.72 -1.43 -16.12
C GLU A 150 0.92 -2.95 -16.28
N CYS A 151 -0.07 -3.73 -15.85
CA CYS A 151 -0.13 -5.17 -16.04
C CYS A 151 -1.28 -5.48 -16.99
N GLY A 152 -1.00 -5.57 -18.29
CA GLY A 152 -2.00 -5.66 -19.35
C GLY A 152 -2.94 -6.87 -19.34
N THR A 153 -2.74 -7.87 -18.46
CA THR A 153 -3.50 -9.13 -18.41
C THR A 153 -4.20 -9.39 -17.07
N LEU A 154 -3.93 -8.61 -16.05
CA LEU A 154 -4.49 -8.77 -14.71
C LEU A 154 -5.51 -7.66 -14.43
N ASP A 155 -6.46 -7.93 -13.55
CA ASP A 155 -7.43 -6.94 -13.05
C ASP A 155 -6.80 -5.92 -12.10
N HIS A 156 -5.65 -6.25 -11.48
CA HIS A 156 -4.84 -5.35 -10.69
C HIS A 156 -3.52 -4.98 -11.37
N ASN A 157 -3.15 -3.70 -11.30
CA ASN A 157 -1.83 -3.19 -11.61
C ASN A 157 -0.90 -3.34 -10.42
N SER A 158 0.32 -3.79 -10.63
CA SER A 158 1.32 -3.86 -9.56
C SER A 158 1.76 -2.48 -9.12
N ILE A 159 2.06 -2.31 -7.83
CA ILE A 159 2.74 -1.13 -7.31
C ILE A 159 4.21 -1.46 -7.01
N MET A 160 5.11 -0.55 -7.39
CA MET A 160 6.54 -0.64 -7.10
C MET A 160 6.93 0.51 -6.19
N ILE A 161 7.66 0.19 -5.12
CA ILE A 161 8.13 1.17 -4.14
C ILE A 161 9.66 1.25 -4.25
N HIS A 162 10.15 2.46 -4.54
CA HIS A 162 11.57 2.79 -4.56
C HIS A 162 11.89 3.62 -3.33
N SER A 163 12.39 3.01 -2.26
CA SER A 163 12.68 3.71 -1.00
C SER A 163 13.81 4.75 -1.12
N LEU A 164 14.76 4.53 -2.01
CA LEU A 164 15.89 5.44 -2.28
C LEU A 164 15.68 6.31 -3.54
N GLY A 165 14.43 6.45 -3.98
CA GLY A 165 14.11 7.14 -5.22
C GLY A 165 14.42 6.32 -6.48
N ILE A 166 14.03 6.85 -7.64
CA ILE A 166 14.31 6.20 -8.94
C ILE A 166 15.69 6.68 -9.42
N PRO A 167 16.65 5.79 -9.67
CA PRO A 167 17.94 6.18 -10.18
C PRO A 167 17.80 6.97 -11.49
N LYS A 168 18.38 8.17 -11.58
CA LYS A 168 18.43 8.91 -12.84
C LYS A 168 19.20 8.06 -13.85
N ARG A 169 18.58 7.78 -15.01
CA ARG A 169 19.30 7.16 -16.13
C ARG A 169 20.47 8.06 -16.48
N VAL A 170 21.70 7.62 -16.19
CA VAL A 170 22.90 8.25 -16.71
C VAL A 170 22.87 8.03 -18.22
N LYS A 171 22.67 9.10 -19.01
CA LYS A 171 22.86 9.05 -20.47
C LYS A 171 24.35 8.69 -20.66
N LYS A 172 24.64 7.50 -21.22
CA LYS A 172 25.99 7.21 -21.67
C LYS A 172 26.33 8.24 -22.74
N PRO A 173 27.45 8.95 -22.64
CA PRO A 173 27.93 9.78 -23.75
C PRO A 173 28.15 8.86 -24.96
N TRP A 174 27.77 9.34 -26.12
CA TRP A 174 27.97 8.69 -27.43
C TRP A 174 29.44 8.50 -27.71
#